data_80f2deb362be3a3512388fcf8d608095
#
_entry.id   80f2deb362be3a3512388fcf8d608095
#
_cell.length_a   1.000
_cell.length_b   1.000
_cell.length_c   1.000
_cell.angle_alpha   90.00
_cell.angle_beta   90.00
_cell.angle_gamma   90.00
#
_symmetry.space_group_name_H-M   'P 1'
#
loop_
_entity.id
_entity.type
_entity.pdbx_description
1 polymer ?
#
loop_
_entity_poly.entity_id
_entity_poly.type
_entity_poly.pdbx_seq_one_letter_code
_entity_poly.pdbx_strand_id
1 'polypeptide(L)'
;MTQQQYIEYLIATPGNYTCTNLAEHLTGEHAQSHDAISDFLRREKVTPRRLWEVVQPWLQDSTASYLVVDDSVQDKRYSTKIEMVKRQYSGAAGGLVDGIGIVNLLHTSGKDGEFFPIDFRLYAPDQDGKTKNDHFLEMLRRAKSDKALKANTVLFDAWYASVDNLKVIHRLGMVFVTTLKSNRLVSTSKEGGYVHLDTLAWDTDSLLDGRLVKLKELPFLVRLFKLVAPNGDIDWLIANRNLGDDDQAPLTAQDVQNENAVRWQIEQLHRELKQLVGTQKCQCRKARSQRNHLGLCYLAWLSLRLHAQKFRITVYTARINLFRDYLRAELRQPTIQACIA
;
A
#
# COMPACT_ATOMS: atom_id res chain seq x y z
N MET A 1 29.04 2.33 7.87
CA MET A 1 27.68 1.76 7.67
C MET A 1 27.44 1.60 6.20
N THR A 2 26.92 0.45 5.78
CA THR A 2 26.43 0.20 4.42
C THR A 2 24.91 0.05 4.40
N GLN A 3 24.28 0.19 3.22
CA GLN A 3 22.84 -0.09 3.07
C GLN A 3 22.51 -1.54 3.47
N GLN A 4 23.37 -2.49 3.09
CA GLN A 4 23.21 -3.89 3.41
C GLN A 4 23.18 -4.12 4.93
N GLN A 5 24.15 -3.61 5.69
CA GLN A 5 24.19 -3.72 7.15
C GLN A 5 22.95 -3.13 7.81
N TYR A 6 22.44 -1.99 7.29
CA TYR A 6 21.23 -1.39 7.83
C TYR A 6 19.97 -2.21 7.51
N ILE A 7 19.87 -2.77 6.30
CA ILE A 7 18.79 -3.69 5.90
C ILE A 7 18.80 -4.94 6.77
N GLU A 8 19.95 -5.56 6.98
CA GLU A 8 20.11 -6.74 7.83
C GLU A 8 19.70 -6.45 9.28
N TYR A 9 20.05 -5.26 9.79
CA TYR A 9 19.58 -4.81 11.10
C TYR A 9 18.05 -4.66 11.16
N LEU A 10 17.43 -4.04 10.15
CA LEU A 10 15.97 -3.89 10.10
C LEU A 10 15.25 -5.25 10.10
N ILE A 11 15.85 -6.26 9.49
CA ILE A 11 15.32 -7.63 9.45
C ILE A 11 15.53 -8.32 10.80
N ALA A 12 16.73 -8.20 11.39
CA ALA A 12 17.15 -8.98 12.53
C ALA A 12 16.73 -8.38 13.89
N THR A 13 16.54 -7.06 14.01
CA THR A 13 16.25 -6.46 15.33
C THR A 13 14.87 -6.90 15.86
N PRO A 14 14.79 -7.38 17.11
CA PRO A 14 13.52 -7.83 17.70
C PRO A 14 12.56 -6.68 18.05
N GLY A 15 13.04 -5.44 18.18
CA GLY A 15 12.18 -4.35 18.65
C GLY A 15 12.69 -2.94 18.42
N ASN A 16 13.84 -2.57 18.93
CA ASN A 16 14.33 -1.19 19.00
C ASN A 16 15.01 -0.72 17.71
N TYR A 17 14.26 -0.19 16.78
CA TYR A 17 14.75 0.32 15.48
C TYR A 17 15.43 1.69 15.61
N THR A 18 16.37 1.87 16.57
CA THR A 18 17.05 3.15 16.82
C THR A 18 18.53 3.07 16.40
N CYS A 19 19.13 4.23 16.06
CA CYS A 19 20.54 4.30 15.76
C CYS A 19 21.41 3.89 16.98
N THR A 20 20.93 4.18 18.19
CA THR A 20 21.59 3.77 19.43
C THR A 20 21.63 2.25 19.58
N ASN A 21 20.47 1.60 19.44
CA ASN A 21 20.41 0.15 19.50
C ASN A 21 21.28 -0.52 18.42
N LEU A 22 21.29 0.01 17.19
CA LEU A 22 22.20 -0.52 16.18
C LEU A 22 23.67 -0.34 16.55
N ALA A 23 24.04 0.82 17.09
CA ALA A 23 25.41 1.09 17.54
C ALA A 23 25.89 0.11 18.62
N GLU A 24 25.00 -0.26 19.55
CA GLU A 24 25.29 -1.23 20.61
C GLU A 24 25.57 -2.65 20.07
N HIS A 25 25.02 -2.99 18.90
CA HIS A 25 25.20 -4.31 18.28
C HIS A 25 26.34 -4.36 17.26
N LEU A 26 26.94 -3.21 16.91
CA LEU A 26 28.08 -3.12 16.02
C LEU A 26 29.37 -3.10 16.86
N THR A 27 30.11 -4.20 16.86
CA THR A 27 31.33 -4.40 17.69
C THR A 27 32.56 -4.63 16.82
N GLY A 28 33.75 -4.54 17.42
CA GLY A 28 35.03 -4.79 16.76
C GLY A 28 35.28 -3.82 15.60
N GLU A 29 35.70 -4.33 14.46
CA GLU A 29 36.00 -3.55 13.25
C GLU A 29 34.77 -2.86 12.65
N HIS A 30 33.57 -3.32 13.00
CA HIS A 30 32.30 -2.76 12.55
C HIS A 30 31.70 -1.74 13.52
N ALA A 31 32.36 -1.45 14.65
CA ALA A 31 31.88 -0.51 15.65
C ALA A 31 31.65 0.88 15.05
N GLN A 32 30.47 1.43 15.28
CA GLN A 32 30.07 2.76 14.82
C GLN A 32 29.23 3.46 15.88
N SER A 33 29.44 4.78 16.01
CA SER A 33 28.60 5.58 16.90
C SER A 33 27.19 5.76 16.33
N HIS A 34 26.22 6.01 17.21
CA HIS A 34 24.85 6.35 16.80
C HIS A 34 24.78 7.60 15.91
N ASP A 35 25.72 8.54 16.09
CA ASP A 35 25.83 9.73 15.23
C ASP A 35 26.28 9.36 13.82
N ALA A 36 27.27 8.46 13.67
CA ALA A 36 27.70 7.97 12.37
C ALA A 36 26.57 7.26 11.61
N ILE A 37 25.73 6.50 12.32
CA ILE A 37 24.54 5.84 11.74
C ILE A 37 23.49 6.87 11.34
N SER A 38 23.24 7.88 12.17
CA SER A 38 22.32 8.98 11.87
C SER A 38 22.79 9.77 10.64
N ASP A 39 24.11 10.02 10.55
CA ASP A 39 24.76 10.67 9.39
C ASP A 39 24.65 9.82 8.12
N PHE A 40 24.84 8.50 8.22
CA PHE A 40 24.59 7.58 7.11
C PHE A 40 23.18 7.77 6.57
N LEU A 41 22.14 7.69 7.42
CA LEU A 41 20.76 7.92 7.01
C LEU A 41 20.53 9.30 6.40
N ARG A 42 21.27 10.33 6.81
CA ARG A 42 21.19 11.69 6.27
C ARG A 42 21.86 11.82 4.90
N ARG A 43 22.94 11.09 4.64
CA ARG A 43 23.73 11.18 3.41
C ARG A 43 23.25 10.28 2.29
N GLU A 44 22.67 9.12 2.64
CA GLU A 44 22.17 8.16 1.65
C GLU A 44 21.11 8.75 0.71
N LYS A 45 20.93 8.07 -0.42
CA LYS A 45 19.93 8.41 -1.42
C LYS A 45 19.17 7.15 -1.86
N VAL A 46 18.25 6.70 -0.99
CA VAL A 46 17.36 5.59 -1.30
C VAL A 46 16.04 6.15 -1.84
N THR A 47 15.78 5.89 -3.12
CA THR A 47 14.63 6.46 -3.83
C THR A 47 13.65 5.38 -4.27
N PRO A 48 12.38 5.72 -4.61
CA PRO A 48 11.46 4.79 -5.22
C PRO A 48 11.99 4.15 -6.52
N ARG A 49 12.85 4.86 -7.26
CA ARG A 49 13.52 4.30 -8.43
C ARG A 49 14.42 3.11 -8.06
N ARG A 50 15.17 3.21 -6.95
CA ARG A 50 15.99 2.09 -6.46
C ARG A 50 15.15 0.88 -6.11
N LEU A 51 13.98 1.09 -5.48
CA LEU A 51 13.03 0.02 -5.21
C LEU A 51 12.58 -0.64 -6.52
N TRP A 52 12.18 0.16 -7.51
CA TRP A 52 11.78 -0.35 -8.83
C TRP A 52 12.86 -1.19 -9.50
N GLU A 53 14.10 -0.72 -9.54
CA GLU A 53 15.24 -1.43 -10.14
C GLU A 53 15.46 -2.82 -9.53
N VAL A 54 15.21 -2.96 -8.21
CA VAL A 54 15.36 -4.24 -7.51
C VAL A 54 14.13 -5.15 -7.68
N VAL A 55 12.94 -4.57 -7.77
CA VAL A 55 11.67 -5.33 -7.86
C VAL A 55 11.38 -5.81 -9.28
N GLN A 56 11.70 -5.00 -10.29
CA GLN A 56 11.35 -5.26 -11.69
C GLN A 56 11.63 -6.70 -12.16
N PRO A 57 12.79 -7.33 -11.86
CA PRO A 57 13.08 -8.69 -12.34
C PRO A 57 12.16 -9.78 -11.76
N TRP A 58 11.43 -9.49 -10.69
CA TRP A 58 10.57 -10.43 -9.97
C TRP A 58 9.10 -10.34 -10.37
N LEU A 59 8.74 -9.34 -11.18
CA LEU A 59 7.35 -9.12 -11.57
C LEU A 59 6.92 -10.12 -12.64
N GLN A 60 5.75 -10.70 -12.43
CA GLN A 60 5.00 -11.41 -13.47
C GLN A 60 3.94 -10.45 -14.04
N ASP A 61 4.39 -9.54 -14.91
CA ASP A 61 3.56 -8.50 -15.46
C ASP A 61 2.82 -8.94 -16.71
N SER A 62 1.50 -8.79 -16.71
CA SER A 62 0.61 -9.12 -17.83
C SER A 62 -0.58 -8.14 -17.86
N THR A 63 -1.39 -8.22 -18.92
CA THR A 63 -2.64 -7.45 -19.01
C THR A 63 -3.67 -7.85 -17.95
N ALA A 64 -3.58 -9.06 -17.39
CA ALA A 64 -4.41 -9.55 -16.30
C ALA A 64 -3.90 -9.14 -14.92
N SER A 65 -2.71 -8.52 -14.82
CA SER A 65 -2.17 -8.02 -13.56
C SER A 65 -2.88 -6.73 -13.12
N TYR A 66 -2.80 -6.45 -11.83
CA TYR A 66 -3.40 -5.28 -11.20
C TYR A 66 -2.35 -4.30 -10.68
N LEU A 67 -2.69 -3.03 -10.71
CA LEU A 67 -2.05 -1.98 -9.95
C LEU A 67 -2.96 -1.62 -8.76
N VAL A 68 -2.44 -1.65 -7.55
CA VAL A 68 -3.22 -1.33 -6.35
C VAL A 68 -2.63 -0.09 -5.70
N VAL A 69 -3.46 0.90 -5.39
CA VAL A 69 -3.05 2.13 -4.74
C VAL A 69 -3.79 2.33 -3.44
N ASP A 70 -3.03 2.66 -2.40
CA ASP A 70 -3.56 3.07 -1.11
C ASP A 70 -2.51 3.86 -0.33
N ASP A 71 -2.91 4.52 0.77
CA ASP A 71 -1.98 5.21 1.62
C ASP A 71 -1.94 4.68 3.06
N SER A 72 -0.81 4.89 3.69
CA SER A 72 -0.58 4.51 5.07
C SER A 72 0.07 5.63 5.83
N VAL A 73 -0.34 5.82 7.08
CA VAL A 73 0.28 6.81 7.98
C VAL A 73 1.29 6.12 8.89
N GLN A 74 2.51 6.64 8.90
CA GLN A 74 3.56 6.26 9.85
C GLN A 74 3.39 7.12 11.10
N ASP A 75 2.82 6.54 12.14
CA ASP A 75 2.48 7.24 13.39
C ASP A 75 3.72 7.85 14.06
N LYS A 76 3.65 9.13 14.37
CA LYS A 76 4.68 9.93 15.02
C LYS A 76 4.10 10.81 16.14
N ARG A 77 2.95 10.42 16.71
CA ARG A 77 2.18 11.22 17.69
C ARG A 77 2.98 11.67 18.91
N TYR A 78 4.04 10.96 19.24
CA TYR A 78 4.91 11.31 20.37
C TYR A 78 6.11 12.19 20.00
N SER A 79 6.16 12.69 18.75
CA SER A 79 7.27 13.49 18.27
C SER A 79 6.81 14.84 17.70
N THR A 80 7.29 15.92 18.28
CA THR A 80 7.01 17.30 17.83
C THR A 80 8.08 17.86 16.91
N LYS A 81 9.19 17.13 16.65
CA LYS A 81 10.38 17.67 15.99
C LYS A 81 10.79 16.93 14.71
N ILE A 82 10.01 15.93 14.28
CA ILE A 82 10.27 15.18 13.06
C ILE A 82 9.70 15.96 11.87
N GLU A 83 10.56 16.29 10.91
CA GLU A 83 10.14 16.92 9.65
C GLU A 83 9.16 16.02 8.87
N MET A 84 8.28 16.61 8.07
CA MET A 84 7.20 15.96 7.28
C MET A 84 6.03 15.40 8.12
N VAL A 85 6.07 15.48 9.44
CA VAL A 85 4.92 15.08 10.26
C VAL A 85 3.76 16.04 10.03
N LYS A 86 2.59 15.48 9.73
CA LYS A 86 1.34 16.22 9.53
C LYS A 86 0.21 15.54 10.30
N ARG A 87 -0.72 16.36 10.78
CA ARG A 87 -1.96 15.86 11.33
C ARG A 87 -2.86 15.37 10.20
N GLN A 88 -3.19 14.09 10.22
CA GLN A 88 -3.96 13.45 9.15
C GLN A 88 -4.74 12.24 9.68
N TYR A 89 -5.80 11.85 8.95
CA TYR A 89 -6.58 10.68 9.29
C TYR A 89 -5.76 9.40 9.04
N SER A 90 -5.86 8.47 9.96
CA SER A 90 -5.28 7.13 9.87
C SER A 90 -6.37 6.09 10.11
N GLY A 91 -6.69 5.28 9.10
CA GLY A 91 -7.63 4.17 9.23
C GLY A 91 -7.20 3.16 10.31
N ALA A 92 -5.91 2.86 10.39
CA ALA A 92 -5.36 1.94 11.40
C ALA A 92 -5.49 2.45 12.85
N ALA A 93 -5.56 3.78 13.05
CA ALA A 93 -5.77 4.40 14.37
C ALA A 93 -7.24 4.79 14.62
N GLY A 94 -8.11 4.64 13.61
CA GLY A 94 -9.52 5.05 13.70
C GLY A 94 -9.72 6.56 13.92
N GLY A 95 -8.73 7.41 13.55
CA GLY A 95 -8.81 8.85 13.85
C GLY A 95 -7.65 9.68 13.31
N LEU A 96 -7.61 10.96 13.77
CA LEU A 96 -6.54 11.88 13.41
C LEU A 96 -5.28 11.61 14.24
N VAL A 97 -4.15 11.45 13.56
CA VAL A 97 -2.83 11.28 14.19
C VAL A 97 -1.79 12.19 13.55
N ASP A 98 -0.77 12.54 14.31
CA ASP A 98 0.42 13.18 13.78
C ASP A 98 1.35 12.10 13.21
N GLY A 99 1.64 12.17 11.92
CA GLY A 99 2.41 11.14 11.24
C GLY A 99 2.88 11.54 9.86
N ILE A 100 3.69 10.66 9.25
CA ILE A 100 4.15 10.80 7.87
C ILE A 100 3.28 9.94 6.98
N GLY A 101 2.55 10.54 6.05
CA GLY A 101 1.75 9.84 5.05
C GLY A 101 2.62 9.24 3.96
N ILE A 102 2.29 8.05 3.52
CA ILE A 102 2.94 7.36 2.39
C ILE A 102 1.86 6.85 1.45
N VAL A 103 1.89 7.29 0.19
CA VAL A 103 1.07 6.72 -0.87
C VAL A 103 1.88 5.62 -1.54
N ASN A 104 1.30 4.44 -1.67
CA ASN A 104 1.94 3.25 -2.23
C ASN A 104 1.30 2.86 -3.55
N LEU A 105 2.12 2.38 -4.48
CA LEU A 105 1.68 1.68 -5.69
C LEU A 105 2.24 0.26 -5.68
N LEU A 106 1.34 -0.70 -5.70
CA LEU A 106 1.61 -2.12 -5.70
C LEU A 106 1.31 -2.71 -7.07
N HIS A 107 2.13 -3.64 -7.54
CA HIS A 107 1.83 -4.53 -8.65
C HIS A 107 1.53 -5.93 -8.13
N THR A 108 0.51 -6.60 -8.68
CA THR A 108 0.16 -7.97 -8.32
C THR A 108 -0.41 -8.73 -9.50
N SER A 109 -0.16 -10.05 -9.56
CA SER A 109 -0.83 -10.98 -10.46
C SER A 109 -2.28 -11.29 -10.06
N GLY A 110 -2.73 -10.83 -8.87
CA GLY A 110 -4.01 -11.19 -8.27
C GLY A 110 -3.95 -12.41 -7.37
N LYS A 111 -2.91 -13.22 -7.43
CA LYS A 111 -2.74 -14.39 -6.55
C LYS A 111 -2.18 -13.98 -5.19
N ASP A 112 -2.57 -14.72 -4.18
CA ASP A 112 -2.09 -14.51 -2.82
C ASP A 112 -0.56 -14.61 -2.75
N GLY A 113 0.06 -13.62 -2.11
CA GLY A 113 1.50 -13.59 -1.95
C GLY A 113 2.31 -13.20 -3.19
N GLU A 114 1.68 -12.93 -4.34
CA GLU A 114 2.34 -12.49 -5.57
C GLU A 114 2.17 -10.99 -5.79
N PHE A 115 2.63 -10.18 -4.84
CA PHE A 115 2.55 -8.73 -4.92
C PHE A 115 3.88 -8.07 -4.53
N PHE A 116 4.17 -6.93 -5.17
CA PHE A 116 5.38 -6.15 -4.95
C PHE A 116 5.10 -4.64 -4.99
N PRO A 117 5.61 -3.86 -4.03
CA PRO A 117 5.57 -2.40 -4.12
C PRO A 117 6.52 -1.93 -5.24
N ILE A 118 5.99 -1.17 -6.19
CA ILE A 118 6.75 -0.69 -7.36
C ILE A 118 7.03 0.81 -7.32
N ASP A 119 6.34 1.53 -6.45
CA ASP A 119 6.58 2.94 -6.16
C ASP A 119 5.99 3.31 -4.79
N PHE A 120 6.55 4.33 -4.16
CA PHE A 120 6.00 4.94 -2.96
C PHE A 120 6.30 6.43 -2.94
N ARG A 121 5.41 7.25 -2.37
CA ARG A 121 5.57 8.69 -2.24
C ARG A 121 5.27 9.12 -0.82
N LEU A 122 6.15 9.96 -0.25
CA LEU A 122 5.88 10.56 1.05
C LEU A 122 5.05 11.83 0.85
N TYR A 123 3.97 11.91 1.60
CA TYR A 123 3.11 13.08 1.61
C TYR A 123 3.77 14.20 2.41
N ALA A 124 4.32 15.17 1.72
CA ALA A 124 5.00 16.32 2.28
C ALA A 124 4.67 17.62 1.50
N PRO A 125 3.40 18.08 1.51
CA PRO A 125 2.91 19.16 0.66
C PRO A 125 3.65 20.49 0.85
N ASP A 126 4.23 20.73 2.03
CA ASP A 126 5.04 21.93 2.27
C ASP A 126 6.38 21.89 1.53
N GLN A 127 6.81 20.73 1.02
CA GLN A 127 8.09 20.56 0.34
C GLN A 127 7.95 20.48 -1.18
N ASP A 128 6.87 19.88 -1.67
CA ASP A 128 6.67 19.62 -3.10
C ASP A 128 5.35 20.16 -3.66
N GLY A 129 4.49 20.73 -2.80
CA GLY A 129 3.19 21.29 -3.18
C GLY A 129 2.16 20.23 -3.63
N LYS A 130 2.44 18.93 -3.44
CA LYS A 130 1.61 17.84 -3.96
C LYS A 130 0.66 17.29 -2.93
N THR A 131 -0.56 17.00 -3.38
CA THR A 131 -1.54 16.23 -2.63
C THR A 131 -1.28 14.71 -2.79
N LYS A 132 -1.95 13.88 -1.98
CA LYS A 132 -1.93 12.42 -2.16
C LYS A 132 -2.49 12.00 -3.54
N ASN A 133 -3.50 12.74 -4.04
CA ASN A 133 -4.07 12.50 -5.38
C ASN A 133 -3.07 12.82 -6.50
N ASP A 134 -2.27 13.88 -6.37
CA ASP A 134 -1.20 14.18 -7.33
C ASP A 134 -0.15 13.08 -7.37
N HIS A 135 0.27 12.58 -6.21
CA HIS A 135 1.17 11.44 -6.11
C HIS A 135 0.57 10.17 -6.73
N PHE A 136 -0.69 9.88 -6.46
CA PHE A 136 -1.43 8.77 -7.05
C PHE A 136 -1.38 8.80 -8.58
N LEU A 137 -1.79 9.91 -9.18
CA LEU A 137 -1.82 10.07 -10.63
C LEU A 137 -0.42 10.07 -11.26
N GLU A 138 0.57 10.66 -10.60
CA GLU A 138 1.95 10.64 -11.09
C GLU A 138 2.52 9.21 -11.10
N MET A 139 2.28 8.42 -10.06
CA MET A 139 2.72 7.03 -10.00
C MET A 139 2.06 6.18 -11.09
N LEU A 140 0.76 6.37 -11.37
CA LEU A 140 0.08 5.66 -12.46
C LEU A 140 0.65 6.04 -13.84
N ARG A 141 0.86 7.33 -14.11
CA ARG A 141 1.49 7.77 -15.36
C ARG A 141 2.85 7.11 -15.56
N ARG A 142 3.69 7.14 -14.51
CA ARG A 142 5.04 6.53 -14.56
C ARG A 142 5.00 5.00 -14.65
N ALA A 143 3.97 4.34 -14.12
CA ALA A 143 3.79 2.91 -14.31
C ALA A 143 3.61 2.55 -15.80
N LYS A 144 2.90 3.39 -16.55
CA LYS A 144 2.72 3.21 -18.00
C LYS A 144 3.92 3.71 -18.81
N SER A 145 4.39 4.96 -18.58
CA SER A 145 5.43 5.59 -19.41
C SER A 145 6.83 5.06 -19.11
N ASP A 146 7.23 5.10 -17.83
CA ASP A 146 8.62 4.87 -17.45
C ASP A 146 8.91 3.39 -17.13
N LYS A 147 7.92 2.70 -16.55
CA LYS A 147 8.03 1.29 -16.17
C LYS A 147 7.49 0.34 -17.25
N ALA A 148 6.76 0.88 -18.25
CA ALA A 148 6.17 0.15 -19.37
C ALA A 148 5.33 -1.07 -18.95
N LEU A 149 4.62 -0.98 -17.84
CA LEU A 149 3.82 -2.09 -17.31
C LEU A 149 2.63 -2.41 -18.19
N LYS A 150 2.38 -3.71 -18.37
CA LYS A 150 1.24 -4.27 -19.09
C LYS A 150 -0.02 -4.26 -18.24
N ALA A 151 0.11 -4.35 -16.91
CA ALA A 151 -1.00 -4.25 -15.98
C ALA A 151 -1.91 -3.07 -16.35
N ASN A 152 -3.20 -3.34 -16.56
CA ASN A 152 -4.13 -2.33 -17.06
C ASN A 152 -5.28 -2.01 -16.11
N THR A 153 -5.52 -2.83 -15.10
CA THR A 153 -6.56 -2.61 -14.09
C THR A 153 -5.98 -1.96 -12.84
N VAL A 154 -6.61 -0.87 -12.39
CA VAL A 154 -6.22 -0.15 -11.16
C VAL A 154 -7.29 -0.32 -10.10
N LEU A 155 -6.86 -0.76 -8.90
CA LEU A 155 -7.72 -0.95 -7.73
C LEU A 155 -7.36 0.09 -6.67
N PHE A 156 -8.36 0.76 -6.11
CA PHE A 156 -8.19 1.77 -5.06
C PHE A 156 -9.51 1.95 -4.28
N ASP A 157 -9.44 2.64 -3.16
CA ASP A 157 -10.61 2.88 -2.31
C ASP A 157 -11.41 4.12 -2.71
N ALA A 158 -12.53 4.34 -2.06
CA ALA A 158 -13.45 5.45 -2.31
C ALA A 158 -12.81 6.83 -2.07
N TRP A 159 -11.72 6.92 -1.31
CA TRP A 159 -11.03 8.18 -1.07
C TRP A 159 -10.34 8.71 -2.34
N TYR A 160 -9.77 7.80 -3.14
CA TYR A 160 -9.15 8.12 -4.43
C TYR A 160 -10.16 8.19 -5.60
N ALA A 161 -11.43 7.84 -5.40
CA ALA A 161 -12.47 7.82 -6.43
C ALA A 161 -13.04 9.23 -6.75
N SER A 162 -12.17 10.26 -6.82
CA SER A 162 -12.57 11.58 -7.30
C SER A 162 -12.86 11.56 -8.80
N VAL A 163 -13.76 12.44 -9.27
CA VAL A 163 -14.10 12.53 -10.70
C VAL A 163 -12.85 12.80 -11.55
N ASP A 164 -11.94 13.64 -11.06
CA ASP A 164 -10.71 13.98 -11.79
C ASP A 164 -9.76 12.79 -11.89
N ASN A 165 -9.61 12.00 -10.83
CA ASN A 165 -8.82 10.78 -10.87
C ASN A 165 -9.40 9.78 -11.88
N LEU A 166 -10.73 9.53 -11.84
CA LEU A 166 -11.41 8.63 -12.78
C LEU A 166 -11.23 9.07 -14.23
N LYS A 167 -11.35 10.39 -14.51
CA LYS A 167 -11.08 10.94 -15.83
C LYS A 167 -9.65 10.72 -16.31
N VAL A 168 -8.67 10.88 -15.42
CA VAL A 168 -7.26 10.68 -15.78
C VAL A 168 -6.98 9.22 -16.05
N ILE A 169 -7.46 8.29 -15.20
CA ILE A 169 -7.28 6.85 -15.40
C ILE A 169 -7.89 6.41 -16.75
N HIS A 170 -9.10 6.85 -17.05
CA HIS A 170 -9.77 6.58 -18.32
C HIS A 170 -8.96 7.11 -19.52
N ARG A 171 -8.44 8.35 -19.46
CA ARG A 171 -7.57 8.93 -20.52
C ARG A 171 -6.25 8.18 -20.71
N LEU A 172 -5.75 7.53 -19.66
CA LEU A 172 -4.57 6.64 -19.75
C LEU A 172 -4.89 5.29 -20.41
N GLY A 173 -6.12 5.06 -20.84
CA GLY A 173 -6.60 3.80 -21.39
C GLY A 173 -6.63 2.67 -20.37
N MET A 174 -6.71 3.01 -19.06
CA MET A 174 -6.73 2.02 -17.98
C MET A 174 -8.13 1.72 -17.50
N VAL A 175 -8.33 0.49 -17.07
CA VAL A 175 -9.52 0.05 -16.36
C VAL A 175 -9.37 0.38 -14.88
N PHE A 176 -10.47 0.74 -14.22
CA PHE A 176 -10.50 0.83 -12.77
C PHE A 176 -11.62 -0.01 -12.17
N VAL A 177 -11.37 -0.52 -10.99
CA VAL A 177 -12.38 -1.04 -10.07
C VAL A 177 -12.17 -0.35 -8.72
N THR A 178 -13.21 0.30 -8.22
CA THR A 178 -13.11 1.08 -6.97
C THR A 178 -14.45 1.15 -6.26
N THR A 179 -14.42 1.38 -4.96
CA THR A 179 -15.61 1.66 -4.16
C THR A 179 -16.04 3.12 -4.32
N LEU A 180 -17.31 3.38 -4.10
CA LEU A 180 -17.90 4.73 -4.03
C LEU A 180 -18.55 4.96 -2.67
N LYS A 181 -18.57 6.21 -2.26
CA LYS A 181 -19.40 6.66 -1.12
C LYS A 181 -20.87 6.71 -1.54
N SER A 182 -21.79 6.33 -0.65
CA SER A 182 -23.24 6.27 -0.90
C SER A 182 -23.86 7.62 -1.32
N ASN A 183 -23.25 8.73 -0.93
CA ASN A 183 -23.71 10.09 -1.25
C ASN A 183 -23.37 10.57 -2.67
N ARG A 184 -22.84 9.71 -3.53
CA ARG A 184 -22.56 10.07 -4.93
C ARG A 184 -23.85 10.20 -5.72
N LEU A 185 -23.86 11.16 -6.66
CA LEU A 185 -24.97 11.38 -7.57
C LEU A 185 -24.76 10.64 -8.88
N VAL A 186 -25.76 9.84 -9.26
CA VAL A 186 -25.76 9.01 -10.47
C VAL A 186 -27.06 9.21 -11.26
N SER A 187 -27.00 8.98 -12.56
CA SER A 187 -28.15 8.95 -13.45
C SER A 187 -28.15 7.65 -14.28
N THR A 188 -29.29 7.02 -14.42
CA THR A 188 -29.51 5.81 -15.23
C THR A 188 -30.09 6.11 -16.60
N SER A 189 -30.68 7.32 -16.80
CA SER A 189 -31.22 7.79 -18.08
C SER A 189 -31.02 9.29 -18.24
N LYS A 190 -31.20 9.80 -19.47
CA LYS A 190 -31.08 11.24 -19.73
C LYS A 190 -32.26 12.03 -19.12
N GLU A 191 -33.42 11.42 -19.03
CA GLU A 191 -34.66 12.04 -18.56
C GLU A 191 -34.80 12.01 -17.04
N GLY A 192 -34.25 10.98 -16.38
CA GLY A 192 -34.42 10.72 -14.94
C GLY A 192 -33.61 11.62 -14.01
N GLY A 193 -32.71 12.44 -14.57
CA GLY A 193 -31.85 13.32 -13.76
C GLY A 193 -30.85 12.57 -12.87
N TYR A 194 -30.28 13.29 -11.91
CA TYR A 194 -29.32 12.72 -10.95
C TYR A 194 -29.99 12.46 -9.61
N VAL A 195 -29.79 11.25 -9.09
CA VAL A 195 -30.28 10.81 -7.78
C VAL A 195 -29.11 10.33 -6.92
N HIS A 196 -29.31 10.28 -5.61
CA HIS A 196 -28.32 9.66 -4.73
C HIS A 196 -28.22 8.15 -5.01
N LEU A 197 -27.01 7.65 -4.98
CA LEU A 197 -26.68 6.27 -5.33
C LEU A 197 -27.44 5.25 -4.48
N ASP A 198 -27.63 5.52 -3.19
CA ASP A 198 -28.37 4.69 -2.24
C ASP A 198 -29.88 4.64 -2.47
N THR A 199 -30.44 5.58 -3.27
CA THR A 199 -31.87 5.62 -3.61
C THR A 199 -32.23 4.85 -4.87
N LEU A 200 -31.21 4.27 -5.57
CA LEU A 200 -31.48 3.48 -6.78
C LEU A 200 -32.29 2.21 -6.47
N ALA A 201 -33.32 1.94 -7.25
CA ALA A 201 -34.00 0.66 -7.20
C ALA A 201 -33.14 -0.46 -7.83
N TRP A 202 -33.18 -1.64 -7.24
CA TRP A 202 -32.44 -2.81 -7.70
C TRP A 202 -33.38 -4.00 -7.83
N ASP A 203 -33.35 -4.65 -8.98
CA ASP A 203 -33.96 -5.94 -9.26
C ASP A 203 -32.90 -7.05 -9.27
N THR A 204 -33.33 -8.29 -9.46
CA THR A 204 -32.46 -9.48 -9.43
C THR A 204 -31.35 -9.40 -10.48
N ASP A 205 -31.69 -8.98 -11.70
CA ASP A 205 -30.73 -8.92 -12.81
C ASP A 205 -29.69 -7.82 -12.58
N SER A 206 -30.12 -6.65 -12.14
CA SER A 206 -29.20 -5.55 -11.83
C SER A 206 -28.31 -5.83 -10.61
N LEU A 207 -28.75 -6.65 -9.67
CA LEU A 207 -27.89 -7.12 -8.57
C LEU A 207 -26.79 -8.07 -9.07
N LEU A 208 -27.06 -8.86 -10.12
CA LEU A 208 -26.09 -9.78 -10.71
C LEU A 208 -25.13 -9.07 -11.68
N ASP A 209 -25.69 -8.34 -12.64
CA ASP A 209 -24.94 -7.79 -13.79
C ASP A 209 -24.55 -6.32 -13.62
N GLY A 210 -24.91 -5.72 -12.49
CA GLY A 210 -24.73 -4.29 -12.25
C GLY A 210 -25.60 -3.41 -13.15
N ARG A 211 -25.49 -2.12 -12.99
CA ARG A 211 -26.24 -1.11 -13.78
C ARG A 211 -25.29 -0.14 -14.46
N LEU A 212 -25.56 0.18 -15.71
CA LEU A 212 -24.90 1.28 -16.39
C LEU A 212 -25.41 2.60 -15.82
N VAL A 213 -24.50 3.41 -15.32
CA VAL A 213 -24.82 4.72 -14.73
C VAL A 213 -23.85 5.79 -15.22
N LYS A 214 -24.33 7.02 -15.23
CA LYS A 214 -23.48 8.19 -15.39
C LYS A 214 -23.28 8.84 -14.03
N LEU A 215 -22.05 8.89 -13.55
CA LEU A 215 -21.70 9.70 -12.39
C LEU A 215 -21.77 11.18 -12.75
N LYS A 216 -22.25 12.01 -11.83
CA LYS A 216 -22.27 13.47 -12.03
C LYS A 216 -20.85 13.96 -12.34
N GLU A 217 -20.72 14.79 -13.38
CA GLU A 217 -19.45 15.37 -13.87
C GLU A 217 -18.49 14.40 -14.55
N LEU A 218 -18.79 13.10 -14.62
CA LEU A 218 -17.99 12.13 -15.36
C LEU A 218 -18.48 12.08 -16.82
N PRO A 219 -17.59 12.23 -17.83
CA PRO A 219 -18.02 12.34 -19.24
C PRO A 219 -18.35 11.00 -19.90
N PHE A 220 -18.14 9.87 -19.23
CA PHE A 220 -18.40 8.51 -19.71
C PHE A 220 -19.25 7.71 -18.72
N LEU A 221 -19.82 6.61 -19.17
CA LEU A 221 -20.59 5.69 -18.34
C LEU A 221 -19.65 4.80 -17.53
N VAL A 222 -20.16 4.29 -16.42
CA VAL A 222 -19.54 3.24 -15.61
C VAL A 222 -20.57 2.18 -15.26
N ARG A 223 -20.15 0.96 -15.03
CA ARG A 223 -20.99 -0.10 -14.49
C ARG A 223 -20.91 -0.06 -12.97
N LEU A 224 -22.05 0.09 -12.35
CA LEU A 224 -22.23 0.17 -10.90
C LEU A 224 -22.77 -1.14 -10.37
N PHE A 225 -22.18 -1.64 -9.27
CA PHE A 225 -22.57 -2.84 -8.56
C PHE A 225 -22.93 -2.51 -7.12
N LYS A 226 -23.97 -3.19 -6.62
CA LYS A 226 -24.38 -3.15 -5.21
C LYS A 226 -24.05 -4.49 -4.58
N LEU A 227 -23.10 -4.52 -3.67
CA LEU A 227 -22.73 -5.71 -2.91
C LEU A 227 -23.28 -5.58 -1.49
N VAL A 228 -24.02 -6.60 -1.05
CA VAL A 228 -24.59 -6.63 0.30
C VAL A 228 -23.83 -7.67 1.10
N ALA A 229 -23.15 -7.23 2.15
CA ALA A 229 -22.45 -8.12 3.07
C ALA A 229 -23.45 -8.88 3.98
N PRO A 230 -23.06 -10.01 4.58
CA PRO A 230 -23.93 -10.79 5.49
C PRO A 230 -24.43 -10.00 6.71
N ASN A 231 -23.71 -8.98 7.15
CA ASN A 231 -24.10 -8.07 8.24
C ASN A 231 -25.05 -6.93 7.78
N GLY A 232 -25.40 -6.90 6.49
CA GLY A 232 -26.27 -5.88 5.90
C GLY A 232 -25.56 -4.62 5.40
N ASP A 233 -24.22 -4.51 5.56
CA ASP A 233 -23.45 -3.40 5.01
C ASP A 233 -23.47 -3.45 3.48
N ILE A 234 -23.50 -2.27 2.85
CA ILE A 234 -23.58 -2.14 1.39
C ILE A 234 -22.28 -1.51 0.88
N ASP A 235 -21.58 -2.24 0.02
CA ASP A 235 -20.49 -1.72 -0.76
C ASP A 235 -20.96 -1.37 -2.18
N TRP A 236 -20.62 -0.17 -2.62
CA TRP A 236 -20.90 0.31 -3.96
C TRP A 236 -19.59 0.27 -4.77
N LEU A 237 -19.54 -0.58 -5.79
CA LEU A 237 -18.38 -0.69 -6.66
C LEU A 237 -18.69 -0.18 -8.06
N ILE A 238 -17.68 0.41 -8.70
CA ILE A 238 -17.76 0.81 -10.10
C ILE A 238 -16.59 0.28 -10.90
N ALA A 239 -16.86 -0.02 -12.19
CA ALA A 239 -15.85 -0.34 -13.19
C ALA A 239 -16.14 0.41 -14.50
N ASN A 240 -15.07 0.79 -15.23
CA ASN A 240 -15.20 1.47 -16.54
C ASN A 240 -14.96 0.52 -17.72
N ARG A 241 -15.44 -0.72 -17.62
CA ARG A 241 -15.39 -1.76 -18.68
C ARG A 241 -16.74 -2.47 -18.80
N ASN A 242 -16.90 -3.26 -19.88
CA ASN A 242 -18.14 -3.98 -20.22
C ASN A 242 -19.35 -3.03 -20.20
N LEU A 243 -19.26 -1.94 -20.95
CA LEU A 243 -20.25 -0.87 -20.95
C LEU A 243 -21.40 -1.12 -21.96
N GLY A 244 -21.46 -2.30 -22.59
CA GLY A 244 -22.62 -2.75 -23.37
C GLY A 244 -22.40 -3.01 -24.85
N ASP A 245 -21.23 -2.67 -25.42
CA ASP A 245 -20.95 -2.81 -26.85
C ASP A 245 -19.84 -3.85 -27.20
N ASP A 246 -19.34 -4.57 -26.19
CA ASP A 246 -18.24 -5.53 -26.38
C ASP A 246 -18.77 -6.97 -26.47
N ASP A 247 -18.20 -7.77 -27.39
CA ASP A 247 -18.36 -9.25 -27.48
C ASP A 247 -17.77 -10.00 -26.26
N GLN A 248 -17.48 -9.30 -25.19
CA GLN A 248 -16.93 -9.89 -23.96
C GLN A 248 -18.07 -10.43 -23.06
N ALA A 249 -17.74 -11.50 -22.32
CA ALA A 249 -18.66 -12.02 -21.31
C ALA A 249 -19.10 -10.92 -20.33
N PRO A 250 -20.38 -10.90 -19.92
CA PRO A 250 -20.90 -9.90 -18.98
C PRO A 250 -20.05 -9.88 -17.70
N LEU A 251 -19.73 -8.68 -17.24
CA LEU A 251 -19.06 -8.49 -15.94
C LEU A 251 -20.08 -8.63 -14.83
N THR A 252 -19.92 -9.63 -13.97
CA THR A 252 -20.84 -9.89 -12.86
C THR A 252 -20.41 -9.20 -11.56
N ALA A 253 -21.35 -9.08 -10.63
CA ALA A 253 -21.08 -8.59 -9.27
C ALA A 253 -20.01 -9.42 -8.56
N GLN A 254 -19.99 -10.76 -8.78
CA GLN A 254 -19.00 -11.66 -8.23
C GLN A 254 -17.60 -11.41 -8.80
N ASP A 255 -17.48 -11.15 -10.10
CA ASP A 255 -16.19 -10.83 -10.72
C ASP A 255 -15.59 -9.56 -10.14
N VAL A 256 -16.39 -8.51 -10.02
CA VAL A 256 -15.96 -7.21 -9.46
C VAL A 256 -15.63 -7.33 -7.97
N GLN A 257 -16.37 -8.13 -7.24
CA GLN A 257 -16.06 -8.43 -5.83
C GLN A 257 -14.73 -9.16 -5.68
N ASN A 258 -14.48 -10.17 -6.51
CA ASN A 258 -13.23 -10.91 -6.51
C ASN A 258 -12.03 -10.00 -6.85
N GLU A 259 -12.18 -9.13 -7.84
CA GLU A 259 -11.13 -8.16 -8.18
C GLU A 259 -10.90 -7.14 -7.06
N ASN A 260 -11.97 -6.60 -6.49
CA ASN A 260 -11.83 -5.66 -5.36
C ASN A 260 -11.16 -6.31 -4.14
N ALA A 261 -11.36 -7.61 -3.92
CA ALA A 261 -10.70 -8.35 -2.85
C ALA A 261 -9.17 -8.39 -3.01
N VAL A 262 -8.64 -8.34 -4.25
CA VAL A 262 -7.20 -8.24 -4.51
C VAL A 262 -6.59 -6.99 -3.88
N ARG A 263 -7.37 -5.91 -3.71
CA ARG A 263 -6.95 -4.67 -3.04
C ARG A 263 -6.43 -4.92 -1.62
N TRP A 264 -6.91 -5.96 -0.94
CA TRP A 264 -6.44 -6.31 0.40
C TRP A 264 -4.92 -6.55 0.50
N GLN A 265 -4.26 -6.91 -0.58
CA GLN A 265 -2.81 -7.13 -0.61
C GLN A 265 -1.99 -5.88 -0.26
N ILE A 266 -2.50 -4.68 -0.56
CA ILE A 266 -1.80 -3.45 -0.16
C ILE A 266 -1.91 -3.19 1.34
N GLU A 267 -3.03 -3.56 1.95
CA GLU A 267 -3.20 -3.50 3.41
C GLU A 267 -2.29 -4.51 4.12
N GLN A 268 -2.11 -5.69 3.52
CA GLN A 268 -1.13 -6.67 3.97
C GLN A 268 0.29 -6.11 3.90
N LEU A 269 0.68 -5.47 2.78
CA LEU A 269 1.97 -4.78 2.66
C LEU A 269 2.17 -3.75 3.78
N HIS A 270 1.17 -2.90 4.01
CA HIS A 270 1.23 -1.87 5.07
C HIS A 270 1.46 -2.48 6.45
N ARG A 271 0.76 -3.57 6.76
CA ARG A 271 0.91 -4.30 8.02
C ARG A 271 2.31 -4.90 8.15
N GLU A 272 2.77 -5.59 7.13
CA GLU A 272 4.09 -6.23 7.11
C GLU A 272 5.22 -5.22 7.25
N LEU A 273 5.17 -4.09 6.53
CA LEU A 273 6.14 -3.00 6.65
C LEU A 273 6.22 -2.42 8.07
N LYS A 274 5.08 -2.24 8.73
CA LYS A 274 5.04 -1.71 10.11
C LYS A 274 5.55 -2.73 11.13
N GLN A 275 5.15 -3.99 11.00
CA GLN A 275 5.41 -5.03 11.99
C GLN A 275 6.78 -5.69 11.83
N LEU A 276 7.25 -5.90 10.61
CA LEU A 276 8.44 -6.71 10.34
C LEU A 276 9.72 -5.88 10.17
N VAL A 277 9.62 -4.67 9.65
CA VAL A 277 10.80 -3.84 9.34
C VAL A 277 10.74 -2.43 9.92
N GLY A 278 9.71 -2.14 10.74
CA GLY A 278 9.67 -0.96 11.59
C GLY A 278 9.59 0.38 10.87
N THR A 279 8.84 0.51 9.75
CA THR A 279 8.72 1.76 8.97
C THR A 279 8.35 2.99 9.81
N GLN A 280 7.53 2.82 10.86
CA GLN A 280 7.12 3.89 11.74
C GLN A 280 8.07 4.14 12.93
N LYS A 281 9.15 3.38 13.07
CA LYS A 281 10.01 3.39 14.26
C LYS A 281 11.19 4.37 14.19
N CYS A 282 11.55 4.90 13.01
CA CYS A 282 12.64 5.85 12.87
C CYS A 282 12.40 7.14 13.68
N GLN A 283 13.36 7.52 14.52
CA GLN A 283 13.31 8.71 15.36
C GLN A 283 14.16 9.88 14.81
N CYS A 284 14.83 9.69 13.69
CA CYS A 284 15.60 10.76 13.06
C CYS A 284 14.71 11.95 12.70
N ARG A 285 15.17 13.18 13.01
CA ARG A 285 14.36 14.39 12.83
C ARG A 285 14.27 14.86 11.39
N LYS A 286 15.35 14.68 10.61
CA LYS A 286 15.45 15.21 9.24
C LYS A 286 14.64 14.41 8.22
N ALA A 287 13.95 15.12 7.35
CA ALA A 287 13.14 14.56 6.27
C ALA A 287 13.93 13.54 5.41
N ARG A 288 15.18 13.87 5.10
CA ARG A 288 16.04 12.99 4.31
C ARG A 288 16.33 11.66 5.01
N SER A 289 16.61 11.69 6.33
CA SER A 289 16.82 10.47 7.11
C SER A 289 15.55 9.61 7.16
N GLN A 290 14.37 10.22 7.32
CA GLN A 290 13.09 9.52 7.28
C GLN A 290 12.85 8.86 5.90
N ARG A 291 13.12 9.59 4.78
CA ARG A 291 13.01 9.05 3.42
C ARG A 291 13.92 7.84 3.21
N ASN A 292 15.18 7.96 3.63
CA ASN A 292 16.15 6.89 3.46
C ASN A 292 15.83 5.67 4.33
N HIS A 293 15.44 5.87 5.59
CA HIS A 293 14.96 4.78 6.45
C HIS A 293 13.78 4.05 5.81
N LEU A 294 12.77 4.78 5.34
CA LEU A 294 11.60 4.17 4.69
C LEU A 294 12.00 3.39 3.44
N GLY A 295 12.84 3.96 2.57
CA GLY A 295 13.34 3.25 1.39
C GLY A 295 14.09 1.97 1.75
N LEU A 296 14.92 1.99 2.80
CA LEU A 296 15.62 0.80 3.30
C LEU A 296 14.66 -0.23 3.92
N CYS A 297 13.57 0.22 4.56
CA CYS A 297 12.52 -0.69 5.04
C CYS A 297 11.82 -1.44 3.89
N TYR A 298 11.56 -0.78 2.75
CA TYR A 298 11.01 -1.47 1.58
C TYR A 298 11.98 -2.52 1.04
N LEU A 299 13.28 -2.23 0.98
CA LEU A 299 14.30 -3.21 0.55
C LEU A 299 14.44 -4.36 1.55
N ALA A 300 14.36 -4.08 2.86
CA ALA A 300 14.37 -5.09 3.92
C ALA A 300 13.14 -6.02 3.80
N TRP A 301 11.94 -5.43 3.61
CA TRP A 301 10.73 -6.20 3.38
C TRP A 301 10.84 -7.07 2.12
N LEU A 302 11.37 -6.52 1.02
CA LEU A 302 11.56 -7.27 -0.22
C LEU A 302 12.49 -8.47 -0.01
N SER A 303 13.58 -8.30 0.74
CA SER A 303 14.49 -9.40 1.09
C SER A 303 13.77 -10.52 1.85
N LEU A 304 12.93 -10.16 2.83
CA LEU A 304 12.08 -11.13 3.55
C LEU A 304 11.06 -11.80 2.62
N ARG A 305 10.45 -11.04 1.72
CA ARG A 305 9.45 -11.56 0.77
C ARG A 305 10.06 -12.58 -0.18
N LEU A 306 11.21 -12.25 -0.79
CA LEU A 306 11.91 -13.15 -1.71
C LEU A 306 12.40 -14.42 -1.00
N HIS A 307 12.90 -14.29 0.24
CA HIS A 307 13.25 -15.43 1.07
C HIS A 307 12.02 -16.32 1.36
N ALA A 308 10.91 -15.71 1.79
CA ALA A 308 9.67 -16.40 2.07
C ALA A 308 9.13 -17.16 0.86
N GLN A 309 9.14 -16.55 -0.33
CA GLN A 309 8.75 -17.20 -1.58
C GLN A 309 9.65 -18.38 -1.93
N LYS A 310 10.97 -18.22 -1.81
CA LYS A 310 11.94 -19.30 -2.09
C LYS A 310 11.67 -20.54 -1.23
N PHE A 311 11.32 -20.36 0.04
CA PHE A 311 11.07 -21.45 0.99
C PHE A 311 9.59 -21.80 1.17
N ARG A 312 8.69 -21.16 0.41
CA ARG A 312 7.22 -21.36 0.48
C ARG A 312 6.66 -21.22 1.91
N ILE A 313 7.13 -20.19 2.61
CA ILE A 313 6.69 -19.82 3.95
C ILE A 313 6.15 -18.39 3.97
N THR A 314 5.51 -17.97 5.05
CA THR A 314 5.09 -16.57 5.20
C THR A 314 6.27 -15.67 5.56
N VAL A 315 6.18 -14.37 5.29
CA VAL A 315 7.20 -13.38 5.69
C VAL A 315 7.35 -13.32 7.21
N TYR A 316 6.27 -13.57 7.96
CA TYR A 316 6.30 -13.69 9.41
C TYR A 316 7.11 -14.90 9.85
N THR A 317 6.89 -16.05 9.24
CA THR A 317 7.66 -17.28 9.52
C THR A 317 9.13 -17.09 9.16
N ALA A 318 9.44 -16.45 8.02
CA ALA A 318 10.80 -16.14 7.62
C ALA A 318 11.54 -15.35 8.69
N ARG A 319 10.90 -14.32 9.25
CA ARG A 319 11.49 -13.50 10.31
C ARG A 319 11.61 -14.23 11.64
N ILE A 320 10.57 -14.94 12.08
CA ILE A 320 10.58 -15.68 13.35
C ILE A 320 11.66 -16.76 13.34
N ASN A 321 11.93 -17.40 12.21
CA ASN A 321 12.95 -18.42 12.09
C ASN A 321 14.37 -17.92 12.45
N LEU A 322 14.66 -16.61 12.33
CA LEU A 322 15.93 -16.02 12.76
C LEU A 322 16.16 -16.16 14.28
N PHE A 323 15.10 -16.26 15.07
CA PHE A 323 15.15 -16.32 16.53
C PHE A 323 14.87 -17.72 17.08
N ARG A 324 14.61 -18.68 16.20
CA ARG A 324 14.16 -20.04 16.61
C ARG A 324 15.18 -20.73 17.51
N ASP A 325 16.45 -20.67 17.17
CA ASP A 325 17.50 -21.38 17.93
C ASP A 325 17.79 -20.68 19.26
N TYR A 326 17.74 -19.35 19.27
CA TYR A 326 17.79 -18.56 20.51
C TYR A 326 16.65 -18.95 21.44
N LEU A 327 15.41 -18.95 20.96
CA LEU A 327 14.24 -19.32 21.78
C LEU A 327 14.33 -20.76 22.29
N ARG A 328 14.81 -21.69 21.46
CA ARG A 328 15.03 -23.08 21.90
C ARG A 328 16.07 -23.19 23.01
N ALA A 329 17.14 -22.42 22.92
CA ALA A 329 18.18 -22.38 23.95
C ALA A 329 17.60 -21.81 25.26
N GLU A 330 16.91 -20.67 25.22
CA GLU A 330 16.27 -20.05 26.38
C GLU A 330 15.24 -20.94 27.06
N LEU A 331 14.43 -21.69 26.30
CA LEU A 331 13.46 -22.64 26.87
C LEU A 331 14.11 -23.86 27.54
N ARG A 332 15.33 -24.25 27.10
CA ARG A 332 16.07 -25.35 27.71
C ARG A 332 16.84 -24.90 28.96
N GLN A 333 17.42 -23.71 28.91
CA GLN A 333 18.24 -23.15 29.98
C GLN A 333 17.96 -21.64 30.07
N PRO A 334 16.89 -21.23 30.75
CA PRO A 334 16.49 -19.82 30.85
C PRO A 334 17.57 -18.96 31.49
N THR A 335 17.94 -17.87 30.83
CA THR A 335 18.81 -16.83 31.40
C THR A 335 18.08 -16.06 32.51
N ILE A 336 16.76 -15.88 32.32
CA ILE A 336 15.87 -15.27 33.32
C ILE A 336 14.86 -16.31 33.76
N GLN A 337 14.91 -16.70 35.02
CA GLN A 337 13.95 -17.65 35.60
C GLN A 337 12.64 -16.97 35.95
N ALA A 338 11.52 -17.65 35.66
CA ALA A 338 10.21 -17.15 36.04
C ALA A 338 10.04 -17.15 37.58
N CYS A 339 9.66 -16.03 38.15
CA CYS A 339 9.23 -15.92 39.54
C CYS A 339 7.76 -16.35 39.63
N ILE A 340 7.53 -17.67 39.80
CA ILE A 340 6.20 -18.20 40.05
C ILE A 340 6.16 -18.57 41.54
N ALA A 341 5.24 -17.97 42.29
CA ALA A 341 4.96 -18.37 43.66
C ALA A 341 4.06 -19.61 43.71
#